data_4c96bbe37827106040466d5aa77e4779
#
_entry.id   4c96bbe37827106040466d5aa77e4779
#
_cell.length_a   1.000
_cell.length_b   1.000
_cell.length_c   1.000
_cell.angle_alpha   90.00
_cell.angle_beta   90.00
_cell.angle_gamma   90.00
#
_symmetry.space_group_name_H-M   'P 1'
#
loop_
_entity.id
_entity.type
_entity.pdbx_description
1 polymer ?
#
loop_
_entity_poly.entity_id
_entity_poly.type
_entity_poly.pdbx_seq_one_letter_code
_entity_poly.pdbx_strand_id
1 'polypeptide(L)'
;MDAIAQSLPNLAWERVSAGSGSKGERLYDWTPIRGWEEDGWSHGLLVRRSIEPEPEYAYYWFYAPTSKAALESLVRVAGQRWQIEQCFQAAKGECGLDHYEVRHWQGWHRHITLAMLAAAVLAILRARGEKNSSWAGAAQRARTAPPPRSPSLARMARH
;
A
#
# COMPACT_ATOMS: atom_id res chain seq x y z
N MET A 1 9.61 -12.18 21.05
CA MET A 1 8.74 -11.12 20.49
C MET A 1 7.29 -11.59 20.47
N ASP A 2 7.00 -12.80 19.99
CA ASP A 2 5.63 -13.32 19.88
C ASP A 2 4.89 -13.40 21.21
N ALA A 3 5.59 -13.76 22.31
CA ALA A 3 5.01 -13.78 23.66
C ALA A 3 4.48 -12.40 24.11
N ILE A 4 5.15 -11.32 23.72
CA ILE A 4 4.70 -9.95 24.02
C ILE A 4 3.44 -9.62 23.20
N ALA A 5 3.46 -9.93 21.89
CA ALA A 5 2.32 -9.67 21.04
C ALA A 5 1.07 -10.45 21.44
N GLN A 6 1.24 -11.71 21.87
CA GLN A 6 0.16 -12.57 22.36
C GLN A 6 -0.41 -12.14 23.72
N SER A 7 0.39 -11.47 24.56
CA SER A 7 -0.06 -10.95 25.85
C SER A 7 -0.85 -9.64 25.78
N LEU A 8 -0.86 -8.97 24.61
CA LEU A 8 -1.55 -7.70 24.44
C LEU A 8 -3.07 -7.91 24.40
N PRO A 9 -3.84 -7.06 25.14
CA PRO A 9 -5.29 -7.14 25.13
C PRO A 9 -5.85 -6.81 23.72
N ASN A 10 -7.01 -7.38 23.39
CA ASN A 10 -7.64 -7.14 22.07
C ASN A 10 -7.94 -5.66 21.79
N LEU A 11 -8.19 -4.86 22.84
CA LEU A 11 -8.41 -3.41 22.73
C LEU A 11 -7.15 -2.63 22.30
N ALA A 12 -5.96 -3.21 22.40
CA ALA A 12 -4.72 -2.57 21.97
C ALA A 12 -4.52 -2.64 20.43
N TRP A 13 -5.34 -3.45 19.75
CA TRP A 13 -5.22 -3.66 18.31
C TRP A 13 -6.22 -2.82 17.53
N GLU A 14 -5.74 -2.13 16.52
CA GLU A 14 -6.55 -1.31 15.62
C GLU A 14 -6.42 -1.83 14.18
N ARG A 15 -7.56 -2.00 13.51
CA ARG A 15 -7.61 -2.48 12.13
C ARG A 15 -7.37 -1.35 11.16
N VAL A 16 -6.22 -1.37 10.49
CA VAL A 16 -5.80 -0.34 9.54
C VAL A 16 -5.33 -0.98 8.25
N SER A 17 -5.63 -0.33 7.12
CA SER A 17 -5.15 -0.74 5.80
C SER A 17 -3.68 -0.35 5.62
N ALA A 18 -2.86 -1.32 5.22
CA ALA A 18 -1.48 -1.11 4.78
C ALA A 18 -1.38 -0.68 3.30
N GLY A 19 -2.49 -0.22 2.71
CA GLY A 19 -2.60 0.15 1.31
C GLY A 19 -3.10 -0.98 0.41
N SER A 20 -3.28 -0.66 -0.87
CA SER A 20 -3.79 -1.60 -1.87
C SER A 20 -2.76 -2.68 -2.20
N GLY A 21 -3.22 -3.91 -2.36
CA GLY A 21 -2.46 -5.05 -2.86
C GLY A 21 -3.06 -5.59 -4.17
N SER A 22 -2.46 -6.63 -4.73
CA SER A 22 -2.94 -7.27 -5.97
C SER A 22 -4.34 -7.90 -5.85
N LYS A 23 -4.78 -8.21 -4.62
CA LYS A 23 -6.09 -8.84 -4.32
C LYS A 23 -7.06 -7.88 -3.59
N GLY A 24 -6.78 -6.59 -3.55
CA GLY A 24 -7.57 -5.58 -2.83
C GLY A 24 -6.80 -4.93 -1.68
N GLU A 25 -7.52 -4.32 -0.74
CA GLU A 25 -6.90 -3.69 0.44
C GLU A 25 -6.27 -4.71 1.36
N ARG A 26 -5.07 -4.38 1.86
CA ARG A 26 -4.33 -5.21 2.81
C ARG A 26 -4.65 -4.78 4.23
N LEU A 27 -5.72 -5.34 4.78
CA LEU A 27 -6.16 -5.08 6.14
C LEU A 27 -5.43 -5.97 7.14
N TYR A 28 -4.95 -5.38 8.23
CA TYR A 28 -4.30 -6.05 9.35
C TYR A 28 -4.68 -5.35 10.65
N ASP A 29 -4.52 -6.06 11.75
CA ASP A 29 -4.57 -5.45 13.08
C ASP A 29 -3.16 -4.98 13.47
N TRP A 30 -3.07 -3.75 13.97
CA TRP A 30 -1.81 -3.10 14.30
C TRP A 30 -1.83 -2.56 15.73
N THR A 31 -0.66 -2.55 16.34
CA THR A 31 -0.47 -1.91 17.64
C THR A 31 0.92 -1.30 17.73
N PRO A 32 1.06 -0.02 18.14
CA PRO A 32 2.33 0.59 18.43
C PRO A 32 2.69 0.38 19.90
N ILE A 33 3.80 -0.28 20.16
CA ILE A 33 4.43 -0.35 21.49
C ILE A 33 5.44 0.78 21.54
N ARG A 34 5.08 1.88 22.24
CA ARG A 34 5.95 3.03 22.38
C ARG A 34 7.02 2.76 23.40
N GLY A 35 8.26 3.07 23.06
CA GLY A 35 9.42 2.96 23.94
C GLY A 35 9.67 4.28 24.67
N TRP A 36 10.65 5.08 24.18
CA TRP A 36 11.01 6.37 24.77
C TRP A 36 10.89 7.49 23.72
N GLU A 37 10.75 8.70 24.21
CA GLU A 37 10.77 9.92 23.41
C GLU A 37 11.97 10.75 23.82
N GLU A 38 12.71 11.25 22.83
CA GLU A 38 13.90 12.08 23.03
C GLU A 38 13.99 13.09 21.89
N ASP A 39 14.24 14.36 22.24
CA ASP A 39 14.43 15.46 21.30
C ASP A 39 13.31 15.60 20.23
N GLY A 40 12.06 15.32 20.60
CA GLY A 40 10.93 15.38 19.69
C GLY A 40 10.81 14.18 18.74
N TRP A 41 11.57 13.11 19.02
CA TRP A 41 11.50 11.83 18.30
C TRP A 41 10.94 10.73 19.19
N SER A 42 10.12 9.89 18.63
CA SER A 42 9.50 8.73 19.25
C SER A 42 10.11 7.45 18.70
N HIS A 43 10.47 6.54 19.59
CA HIS A 43 11.02 5.23 19.31
C HIS A 43 10.02 4.15 19.73
N GLY A 44 9.98 3.06 19.02
CA GLY A 44 9.11 1.95 19.43
C GLY A 44 9.09 0.80 18.46
N LEU A 45 8.17 -0.10 18.74
CA LEU A 45 7.89 -1.29 17.95
C LEU A 45 6.48 -1.22 17.43
N LEU A 46 6.30 -1.22 16.12
CA LEU A 46 5.00 -1.41 15.49
C LEU A 46 4.80 -2.90 15.23
N VAL A 47 3.75 -3.46 15.78
CA VAL A 47 3.40 -4.88 15.61
C VAL A 47 2.20 -4.99 14.68
N ARG A 48 2.30 -5.88 13.71
CA ARG A 48 1.21 -6.26 12.80
C ARG A 48 0.76 -7.68 13.11
N ARG A 49 -0.55 -7.90 13.11
CA ARG A 49 -1.19 -9.21 13.23
C ARG A 49 -2.08 -9.45 12.00
N SER A 50 -2.00 -10.63 11.36
CA SER A 50 -2.96 -11.02 10.33
C SER A 50 -4.36 -11.26 10.94
N ILE A 51 -5.40 -11.17 10.10
CA ILE A 51 -6.80 -11.31 10.53
C ILE A 51 -7.25 -12.79 10.54
N GLU A 52 -6.34 -13.70 10.21
CA GLU A 52 -6.61 -15.14 10.12
C GLU A 52 -6.78 -15.81 11.50
N PRO A 53 -7.42 -17.00 11.57
CA PRO A 53 -7.59 -17.74 12.83
C PRO A 53 -6.27 -18.06 13.54
N GLU A 54 -5.22 -18.38 12.76
CA GLU A 54 -3.85 -18.50 13.23
C GLU A 54 -3.06 -17.28 12.78
N PRO A 55 -2.97 -16.23 13.62
CA PRO A 55 -2.41 -14.96 13.20
C PRO A 55 -0.90 -15.01 13.02
N GLU A 56 -0.45 -14.51 11.88
CA GLU A 56 0.96 -14.22 11.63
C GLU A 56 1.31 -12.84 12.18
N TYR A 57 2.44 -12.76 12.88
CA TYR A 57 2.95 -11.52 13.43
C TYR A 57 4.12 -11.00 12.62
N ALA A 58 4.19 -9.67 12.44
CA ALA A 58 5.36 -8.99 11.90
C ALA A 58 5.71 -7.78 12.75
N TYR A 59 7.00 -7.50 12.89
CA TYR A 59 7.54 -6.54 13.82
C TYR A 59 8.39 -5.52 13.07
N TYR A 60 8.13 -4.22 13.32
CA TYR A 60 8.82 -3.11 12.68
C TYR A 60 9.31 -2.14 13.75
N TRP A 61 10.62 -1.96 13.86
CA TRP A 61 11.16 -0.86 14.65
C TRP A 61 10.85 0.44 13.94
N PHE A 62 10.36 1.42 14.69
CA PHE A 62 10.18 2.77 14.15
C PHE A 62 10.97 3.79 14.95
N TYR A 63 11.42 4.81 14.22
CA TYR A 63 12.02 6.03 14.72
C TYR A 63 11.43 7.16 13.90
N ALA A 64 10.60 7.99 14.50
CA ALA A 64 9.84 9.00 13.80
C ALA A 64 9.68 10.25 14.65
N PRO A 65 9.59 11.44 14.02
CA PRO A 65 9.20 12.65 14.76
C PRO A 65 7.89 12.39 15.51
N THR A 66 7.79 12.78 16.78
CA THR A 66 6.62 12.54 17.64
C THR A 66 5.33 13.03 16.97
N SER A 67 5.38 14.16 16.25
CA SER A 67 4.25 14.70 15.48
C SER A 67 3.79 13.82 14.31
N LYS A 68 4.62 12.87 13.86
CA LYS A 68 4.34 11.92 12.75
C LYS A 68 4.23 10.47 13.20
N ALA A 69 4.31 10.20 14.50
CA ALA A 69 4.24 8.87 15.08
C ALA A 69 2.80 8.38 15.35
N ALA A 70 1.80 8.94 14.66
CA ALA A 70 0.43 8.42 14.65
C ALA A 70 0.39 7.05 13.96
N LEU A 71 -0.51 6.17 14.42
CA LEU A 71 -0.60 4.79 13.94
C LEU A 71 -0.74 4.71 12.42
N GLU A 72 -1.64 5.50 11.82
CA GLU A 72 -1.88 5.49 10.38
C GLU A 72 -0.64 5.87 9.58
N SER A 73 0.16 6.81 10.10
CA SER A 73 1.42 7.22 9.47
C SER A 73 2.46 6.11 9.50
N LEU A 74 2.59 5.43 10.64
CA LEU A 74 3.50 4.30 10.80
C LEU A 74 3.08 3.12 9.91
N VAL A 75 1.79 2.79 9.88
CA VAL A 75 1.23 1.72 9.04
C VAL A 75 1.43 2.02 7.56
N ARG A 76 1.22 3.26 7.13
CA ARG A 76 1.46 3.67 5.74
C ARG A 76 2.92 3.45 5.33
N VAL A 77 3.88 3.82 6.18
CA VAL A 77 5.31 3.62 5.90
C VAL A 77 5.66 2.13 5.89
N ALA A 78 5.17 1.35 6.86
CA ALA A 78 5.37 -0.10 6.88
C ALA A 78 4.77 -0.78 5.63
N GLY A 79 3.63 -0.30 5.15
CA GLY A 79 2.98 -0.77 3.91
C GLY A 79 3.79 -0.51 2.64
N GLN A 80 4.58 0.57 2.60
CA GLN A 80 5.42 0.91 1.44
C GLN A 80 6.55 -0.10 1.21
N ARG A 81 7.04 -0.78 2.25
CA ARG A 81 8.06 -1.82 2.11
C ARG A 81 7.63 -2.91 1.12
N TRP A 82 6.40 -3.36 1.20
CA TRP A 82 5.86 -4.34 0.26
C TRP A 82 5.86 -3.83 -1.19
N GLN A 83 5.55 -2.55 -1.41
CA GLN A 83 5.59 -1.93 -2.74
C GLN A 83 7.01 -1.92 -3.32
N ILE A 84 8.02 -1.66 -2.48
CA ILE A 84 9.43 -1.71 -2.90
C ILE A 84 9.81 -3.13 -3.33
N GLU A 85 9.44 -4.15 -2.54
CA GLU A 85 9.67 -5.55 -2.89
C GLU A 85 8.99 -5.94 -4.21
N GLN A 86 7.75 -5.48 -4.44
CA GLN A 86 7.03 -5.67 -5.70
C GLN A 86 7.73 -4.96 -6.88
N CYS A 87 8.24 -3.75 -6.69
CA CYS A 87 9.01 -3.05 -7.72
C CYS A 87 10.27 -3.81 -8.12
N PHE A 88 11.02 -4.33 -7.13
CA PHE A 88 12.20 -5.15 -7.43
C PHE A 88 11.83 -6.46 -8.12
N GLN A 89 10.76 -7.12 -7.72
CA GLN A 89 10.31 -8.35 -8.34
C GLN A 89 9.87 -8.12 -9.78
N ALA A 90 9.14 -7.04 -10.07
CA ALA A 90 8.80 -6.65 -11.42
C ALA A 90 10.05 -6.30 -12.26
N ALA A 91 11.00 -5.55 -11.70
CA ALA A 91 12.24 -5.20 -12.39
C ALA A 91 13.10 -6.44 -12.72
N LYS A 92 13.12 -7.45 -11.84
CA LYS A 92 13.78 -8.73 -12.11
C LYS A 92 13.07 -9.52 -13.20
N GLY A 93 11.75 -9.73 -13.06
CA GLY A 93 10.99 -10.58 -13.99
C GLY A 93 10.77 -9.97 -15.37
N GLU A 94 10.67 -8.64 -15.47
CA GLU A 94 10.30 -7.98 -16.73
C GLU A 94 11.46 -7.21 -17.40
N CYS A 95 12.42 -6.74 -16.61
CA CYS A 95 13.54 -5.95 -17.09
C CYS A 95 14.88 -6.66 -16.94
N GLY A 96 14.90 -7.89 -16.42
CA GLY A 96 16.11 -8.69 -16.27
C GLY A 96 17.13 -8.06 -15.31
N LEU A 97 16.69 -7.38 -14.25
CA LEU A 97 17.57 -6.68 -13.31
C LEU A 97 18.64 -7.60 -12.70
N ASP A 98 18.35 -8.88 -12.55
CA ASP A 98 19.22 -9.93 -12.00
C ASP A 98 19.90 -10.80 -13.06
N HIS A 99 19.70 -10.53 -14.36
CA HIS A 99 20.30 -11.32 -15.45
C HIS A 99 21.74 -10.96 -15.79
N TYR A 100 22.39 -10.09 -14.98
CA TYR A 100 23.74 -9.66 -15.25
C TYR A 100 24.78 -10.67 -14.71
N GLU A 101 25.51 -11.31 -15.63
CA GLU A 101 26.52 -12.32 -15.30
C GLU A 101 27.97 -11.83 -15.41
N VAL A 102 28.19 -10.68 -16.08
CA VAL A 102 29.54 -10.17 -16.39
C VAL A 102 30.08 -9.34 -15.21
N ARG A 103 31.34 -9.61 -14.83
CA ARG A 103 31.96 -9.03 -13.62
C ARG A 103 32.62 -7.66 -13.81
N HIS A 104 32.39 -6.98 -14.94
CA HIS A 104 32.98 -5.66 -15.18
C HIS A 104 32.13 -4.55 -14.55
N TRP A 105 32.74 -3.71 -13.73
CA TRP A 105 32.09 -2.61 -13.03
C TRP A 105 31.28 -1.68 -13.96
N GLN A 106 31.87 -1.24 -15.06
CA GLN A 106 31.18 -0.39 -16.05
C GLN A 106 29.99 -1.11 -16.71
N GLY A 107 30.14 -2.38 -17.04
CA GLY A 107 29.07 -3.19 -17.62
C GLY A 107 27.93 -3.39 -16.63
N TRP A 108 28.24 -3.65 -15.36
CA TRP A 108 27.25 -3.75 -14.29
C TRP A 108 26.44 -2.45 -14.14
N HIS A 109 27.12 -1.30 -14.06
CA HIS A 109 26.41 -0.01 -13.95
C HIS A 109 25.50 0.27 -15.16
N ARG A 110 25.94 -0.01 -16.38
CA ARG A 110 25.11 0.16 -17.59
C ARG A 110 23.87 -0.73 -17.53
N HIS A 111 24.05 -2.01 -17.18
CA HIS A 111 22.93 -2.96 -17.10
C HIS A 111 21.91 -2.52 -16.05
N ILE A 112 22.34 -2.26 -14.81
CA ILE A 112 21.44 -1.85 -13.73
C ILE A 112 20.71 -0.55 -14.08
N THR A 113 21.41 0.45 -14.62
CA THR A 113 20.79 1.72 -15.02
C THR A 113 19.71 1.53 -16.10
N LEU A 114 19.99 0.71 -17.11
CA LEU A 114 19.03 0.44 -18.19
C LEU A 114 17.84 -0.39 -17.69
N ALA A 115 18.06 -1.39 -16.85
CA ALA A 115 16.99 -2.20 -16.27
C ALA A 115 16.08 -1.35 -15.34
N MET A 116 16.65 -0.47 -14.53
CA MET A 116 15.89 0.45 -13.70
C MET A 116 15.11 1.48 -14.54
N LEU A 117 15.70 2.00 -15.62
CA LEU A 117 15.00 2.90 -16.54
C LEU A 117 13.83 2.20 -17.21
N ALA A 118 14.02 0.97 -17.71
CA ALA A 118 12.96 0.17 -18.29
C ALA A 118 11.82 -0.09 -17.30
N ALA A 119 12.15 -0.46 -16.06
CA ALA A 119 11.16 -0.64 -14.98
C ALA A 119 10.37 0.65 -14.70
N ALA A 120 11.04 1.81 -14.66
CA ALA A 120 10.37 3.10 -14.46
C ALA A 120 9.42 3.45 -15.62
N VAL A 121 9.84 3.22 -16.88
CA VAL A 121 8.98 3.42 -18.05
C VAL A 121 7.76 2.50 -18.00
N LEU A 122 7.93 1.22 -17.70
CA LEU A 122 6.82 0.28 -17.57
C LEU A 122 5.85 0.68 -16.45
N ALA A 123 6.35 1.14 -15.31
CA ALA A 123 5.51 1.64 -14.22
C ALA A 123 4.66 2.85 -14.64
N ILE A 124 5.25 3.80 -15.39
CA ILE A 124 4.53 4.97 -15.93
C ILE A 124 3.46 4.53 -16.94
N LEU A 125 3.78 3.62 -17.85
CA LEU A 125 2.83 3.12 -18.85
C LEU A 125 1.65 2.40 -18.19
N ARG A 126 1.90 1.57 -17.17
CA ARG A 126 0.84 0.92 -16.37
C ARG A 126 -0.06 1.94 -15.69
N ALA A 127 0.51 2.91 -14.98
CA ALA A 127 -0.26 3.94 -14.30
C ALA A 127 -1.13 4.77 -15.27
N ARG A 128 -0.66 5.01 -16.50
CA ARG A 128 -1.45 5.66 -17.57
C ARG A 128 -2.53 4.74 -18.12
N GLY A 129 -2.23 3.46 -18.32
CA GLY A 129 -3.18 2.46 -18.81
C GLY A 129 -4.33 2.24 -17.84
N GLU A 130 -4.06 2.15 -16.54
CA GLU A 130 -5.08 2.02 -15.50
C GLU A 130 -6.01 3.25 -15.42
N LYS A 131 -5.46 4.46 -15.54
CA LYS A 131 -6.28 5.69 -15.61
C LYS A 131 -7.20 5.68 -16.83
N ASN A 132 -6.71 5.27 -17.99
CA ASN A 132 -7.51 5.21 -19.22
C ASN A 132 -8.61 4.14 -19.12
N SER A 133 -8.32 2.97 -18.56
CA SER A 133 -9.32 1.90 -18.36
C SER A 133 -10.39 2.30 -17.34
N SER A 134 -10.01 2.97 -16.27
CA SER A 134 -10.95 3.52 -15.27
C SER A 134 -11.87 4.56 -15.86
N TRP A 135 -11.37 5.47 -16.71
CA TRP A 135 -12.17 6.49 -17.39
C TRP A 135 -13.11 5.87 -18.43
N ALA A 136 -12.66 4.89 -19.22
CA ALA A 136 -13.49 4.18 -20.19
C ALA A 136 -14.64 3.44 -19.50
N GLY A 137 -14.39 2.78 -18.38
CA GLY A 137 -15.42 2.12 -17.57
C GLY A 137 -16.42 3.09 -16.94
N ALA A 138 -16.00 4.29 -16.55
CA ALA A 138 -16.88 5.34 -16.05
C ALA A 138 -17.77 5.91 -17.18
N ALA A 139 -17.20 6.16 -18.35
CA ALA A 139 -17.94 6.63 -19.54
C ALA A 139 -18.98 5.60 -20.02
N GLN A 140 -18.64 4.30 -19.95
CA GLN A 140 -19.57 3.23 -20.30
C GLN A 140 -20.75 3.18 -19.31
N ARG A 141 -20.49 3.27 -18.00
CA ARG A 141 -21.55 3.31 -16.95
C ARG A 141 -22.46 4.53 -17.11
N ALA A 142 -21.91 5.69 -17.48
CA ALA A 142 -22.69 6.90 -17.72
C ALA A 142 -23.64 6.76 -18.94
N ARG A 143 -23.23 6.02 -19.98
CA ARG A 143 -24.06 5.75 -21.18
C ARG A 143 -25.15 4.73 -20.93
N THR A 144 -24.99 3.81 -20.00
CA THR A 144 -25.95 2.76 -19.65
C THR A 144 -26.85 3.13 -18.48
N ALA A 145 -26.60 4.26 -17.82
CA ALA A 145 -27.46 4.74 -16.74
C ALA A 145 -28.86 5.10 -17.30
N PRO A 146 -29.95 4.62 -16.67
CA PRO A 146 -31.30 5.00 -17.08
C PRO A 146 -31.48 6.52 -16.88
N PRO A 147 -32.25 7.17 -17.75
CA PRO A 147 -32.51 8.60 -17.62
C PRO A 147 -33.17 8.92 -16.28
N PRO A 148 -32.86 10.08 -15.68
CA PRO A 148 -33.48 10.49 -14.43
C PRO A 148 -34.99 10.47 -14.59
N ARG A 149 -35.70 9.81 -13.68
CA ARG A 149 -37.19 9.80 -13.70
C ARG A 149 -37.67 11.23 -13.55
N SER A 150 -38.42 11.72 -14.55
CA SER A 150 -39.09 12.98 -14.46
C SER A 150 -40.00 13.02 -13.22
N PRO A 151 -40.01 14.12 -12.44
CA PRO A 151 -40.96 14.25 -11.34
C PRO A 151 -42.36 14.11 -11.89
N SER A 152 -43.13 13.15 -11.38
CA SER A 152 -44.51 12.94 -11.83
C SER A 152 -45.34 14.20 -11.49
N LEU A 153 -45.99 14.80 -12.49
CA LEU A 153 -46.92 15.95 -12.39
C LEU A 153 -48.14 15.68 -11.52
N ALA A 154 -48.28 14.52 -10.91
CA ALA A 154 -49.40 14.12 -10.07
C ALA A 154 -49.48 14.80 -8.70
N ARG A 155 -48.53 15.70 -8.33
CA ARG A 155 -48.51 16.35 -7.01
C ARG A 155 -48.91 17.84 -7.02
N MET A 156 -49.34 18.41 -8.17
CA MET A 156 -49.74 19.82 -8.27
C MET A 156 -51.26 20.05 -8.36
N ALA A 157 -52.08 19.03 -8.12
CA ALA A 157 -53.56 19.16 -8.22
C ALA A 157 -54.26 18.94 -6.85
N ARG A 158 -53.71 19.49 -5.76
CA ARG A 158 -54.44 19.63 -4.48
C ARG A 158 -53.91 20.86 -3.75
N HIS A 159 -54.40 22.00 -4.12
CA HIS A 159 -54.69 23.18 -3.26
C HIS A 159 -55.72 24.04 -3.97
#